data_faf9d6757c8611b0fafa52d23a4e82ea
#
_entry.id   faf9d6757c8611b0fafa52d23a4e82ea
#
_cell.length_a   1.000
_cell.length_b   1.000
_cell.length_c   1.000
_cell.angle_alpha   90.00
_cell.angle_beta   90.00
_cell.angle_gamma   90.00
#
_symmetry.space_group_name_H-M   'P 1'
#
loop_
_entity.id
_entity.type
_entity.pdbx_description
1 polymer ?
#
loop_
_entity_poly.entity_id
_entity_poly.type
_entity_poly.pdbx_seq_one_letter_code
_entity_poly.pdbx_strand_id
1 'polypeptide(L)'
;AAELLLRTVVGRFHEHPAVGLWNLGNEPDLFAWPPNAAAGREWVRRMTGLIKEIDAEHSVTCGLHVDSIFRDNGLRIHDVFAEVDIPVMHGYPMYIDWLDDPLDVDFVPYLCALTTALCGKPTLMEEFGGCTNSPGEPSAYWEWSAYGEPRRQFMASEEALADYITAVLPRLVEVGATGALLWCFADYVPELWDRPPCEQSIHERFFGLVRPDGTVKPHALALQAFANTRPTVQPATRPLTLDISPEEYYRDPAGHAARLYRVFRGQS
;
A
#
# COMPACT_ATOMS: atom_id res chain seq x y z
N ALA A 1 -14.80 -6.73 20.96
CA ALA A 1 -13.46 -6.18 21.19
C ALA A 1 -13.22 -4.95 20.29
N ALA A 2 -13.36 -5.06 18.94
CA ALA A 2 -13.11 -3.95 18.00
C ALA A 2 -13.93 -2.68 18.32
N GLU A 3 -15.23 -2.80 18.54
CA GLU A 3 -16.08 -1.65 18.90
C GLU A 3 -15.64 -0.95 20.20
N LEU A 4 -15.22 -1.71 21.22
CA LEU A 4 -14.71 -1.12 22.45
C LEU A 4 -13.42 -0.34 22.18
N LEU A 5 -12.51 -0.90 21.37
CA LEU A 5 -11.27 -0.22 20.99
C LEU A 5 -11.57 1.09 20.27
N LEU A 6 -12.43 1.05 19.25
CA LEU A 6 -12.81 2.25 18.49
C LEU A 6 -13.46 3.31 19.39
N ARG A 7 -14.45 2.93 20.22
CA ARG A 7 -15.09 3.88 21.15
C ARG A 7 -14.09 4.50 22.12
N THR A 8 -13.09 3.72 22.57
CA THR A 8 -12.08 4.22 23.50
C THR A 8 -11.09 5.16 22.81
N VAL A 9 -10.53 4.75 21.65
CA VAL A 9 -9.48 5.50 20.96
C VAL A 9 -10.07 6.74 20.30
N VAL A 10 -11.12 6.58 19.48
CA VAL A 10 -11.76 7.69 18.79
C VAL A 10 -12.36 8.68 19.80
N GLY A 11 -13.11 8.18 20.81
CA GLY A 11 -13.69 9.02 21.85
C GLY A 11 -12.66 9.83 22.64
N ARG A 12 -11.40 9.35 22.74
CA ARG A 12 -10.32 10.05 23.42
C ARG A 12 -9.64 11.10 22.55
N PHE A 13 -9.49 10.85 21.24
CA PHE A 13 -8.58 11.61 20.39
C PHE A 13 -9.27 12.40 19.26
N HIS A 14 -10.57 12.30 19.04
CA HIS A 14 -11.28 12.94 17.94
C HIS A 14 -11.10 14.47 17.86
N GLU A 15 -10.90 15.14 19.00
CA GLU A 15 -10.63 16.58 19.03
C GLU A 15 -9.14 16.94 18.99
N HIS A 16 -8.24 15.93 18.93
CA HIS A 16 -6.81 16.20 18.97
C HIS A 16 -6.30 16.70 17.61
N PRO A 17 -5.61 17.86 17.54
CA PRO A 17 -5.24 18.49 16.27
C PRO A 17 -4.24 17.70 15.40
N ALA A 18 -3.64 16.65 15.92
CA ALA A 18 -2.77 15.75 15.16
C ALA A 18 -3.51 14.58 14.51
N VAL A 19 -4.82 14.42 14.75
CA VAL A 19 -5.61 13.43 14.04
C VAL A 19 -5.93 13.96 12.64
N GLY A 20 -5.53 13.23 11.61
CA GLY A 20 -5.80 13.58 10.22
C GLY A 20 -6.90 12.70 9.61
N LEU A 21 -6.89 11.42 9.93
CA LEU A 21 -7.89 10.45 9.51
C LEU A 21 -7.87 9.23 10.44
N TRP A 22 -8.91 8.39 10.36
CA TRP A 22 -9.01 7.10 11.03
C TRP A 22 -8.83 5.97 10.03
N ASN A 23 -7.90 5.05 10.33
CA ASN A 23 -7.73 3.81 9.55
C ASN A 23 -8.25 2.63 10.36
N LEU A 24 -9.17 1.83 9.79
CA LEU A 24 -9.78 0.67 10.45
C LEU A 24 -8.77 -0.45 10.76
N GLY A 25 -7.65 -0.48 10.07
CA GLY A 25 -6.57 -1.43 10.32
C GLY A 25 -5.57 -1.47 9.17
N ASN A 26 -4.32 -1.83 9.51
CA ASN A 26 -3.28 -2.10 8.54
C ASN A 26 -3.46 -3.50 7.98
N GLU A 27 -3.69 -3.61 6.69
CA GLU A 27 -3.75 -4.86 5.91
C GLU A 27 -4.63 -5.96 6.52
N PRO A 28 -5.89 -5.65 6.91
CA PRO A 28 -6.77 -6.65 7.52
C PRO A 28 -7.02 -7.85 6.60
N ASP A 29 -6.90 -7.66 5.29
CA ASP A 29 -7.04 -8.66 4.25
C ASP A 29 -5.93 -9.73 4.23
N LEU A 30 -4.82 -9.51 4.92
CA LEU A 30 -3.79 -10.54 5.15
C LEU A 30 -4.07 -11.44 6.35
N PHE A 31 -4.89 -10.99 7.32
CA PHE A 31 -5.04 -11.67 8.61
C PHE A 31 -6.42 -12.26 8.86
N ALA A 32 -7.47 -11.67 8.29
CA ALA A 32 -8.84 -12.04 8.60
C ALA A 32 -9.73 -12.00 7.35
N TRP A 33 -10.05 -13.14 6.84
CA TRP A 33 -10.92 -13.26 5.67
C TRP A 33 -12.36 -13.46 6.13
N PRO A 34 -13.27 -12.53 5.83
CA PRO A 34 -14.69 -12.72 6.09
C PRO A 34 -15.22 -13.88 5.24
N PRO A 35 -16.32 -14.52 5.68
CA PRO A 35 -16.86 -15.70 4.99
C PRO A 35 -17.37 -15.40 3.57
N ASN A 36 -17.63 -14.15 3.25
CA ASN A 36 -18.01 -13.65 1.92
C ASN A 36 -17.93 -12.11 1.87
N ALA A 37 -18.04 -11.55 0.67
CA ALA A 37 -17.95 -10.10 0.44
C ALA A 37 -19.03 -9.29 1.20
N ALA A 38 -20.25 -9.81 1.32
CA ALA A 38 -21.29 -9.11 2.08
C ALA A 38 -20.95 -8.97 3.57
N ALA A 39 -20.33 -9.99 4.17
CA ALA A 39 -19.87 -9.94 5.56
C ALA A 39 -18.69 -8.96 5.73
N GLY A 40 -17.76 -8.92 4.76
CA GLY A 40 -16.67 -7.96 4.73
C GLY A 40 -17.17 -6.52 4.66
N ARG A 41 -18.03 -6.24 3.68
CA ARG A 41 -18.68 -4.94 3.52
C ARG A 41 -19.43 -4.50 4.78
N GLU A 42 -20.22 -5.40 5.38
CA GLU A 42 -20.99 -5.10 6.59
C GLU A 42 -20.08 -4.78 7.79
N TRP A 43 -18.95 -5.49 7.93
CA TRP A 43 -17.98 -5.17 8.95
C TRP A 43 -17.41 -3.75 8.78
N VAL A 44 -16.97 -3.39 7.57
CA VAL A 44 -16.45 -2.05 7.27
C VAL A 44 -17.52 -0.98 7.53
N ARG A 45 -18.74 -1.18 7.00
CA ARG A 45 -19.87 -0.26 7.20
C ARG A 45 -20.15 -0.02 8.68
N ARG A 46 -20.16 -1.09 9.49
CA ARG A 46 -20.44 -1.01 10.93
C ARG A 46 -19.33 -0.27 11.69
N MET A 47 -18.05 -0.57 11.37
CA MET A 47 -16.91 0.07 12.03
C MET A 47 -16.79 1.55 11.64
N THR A 48 -16.97 1.87 10.36
CA THR A 48 -17.02 3.25 9.86
C THR A 48 -18.17 4.03 10.51
N GLY A 49 -19.37 3.46 10.53
CA GLY A 49 -20.52 4.08 11.18
C GLY A 49 -20.28 4.41 12.64
N LEU A 50 -19.63 3.49 13.37
CA LEU A 50 -19.26 3.70 14.78
C LEU A 50 -18.26 4.85 14.98
N ILE A 51 -17.28 4.98 14.10
CA ILE A 51 -16.36 6.13 14.12
C ILE A 51 -17.13 7.41 13.85
N LYS A 52 -17.96 7.43 12.82
CA LYS A 52 -18.75 8.62 12.42
C LYS A 52 -19.81 9.05 13.43
N GLU A 53 -20.29 8.13 14.29
CA GLU A 53 -21.13 8.47 15.47
C GLU A 53 -20.38 9.33 16.49
N ILE A 54 -19.06 9.17 16.59
CA ILE A 54 -18.21 9.84 17.60
C ILE A 54 -17.50 11.05 16.97
N ASP A 55 -17.03 10.88 15.75
CA ASP A 55 -16.23 11.83 14.99
C ASP A 55 -16.77 11.91 13.55
N ALA A 56 -17.65 12.84 13.30
CA ALA A 56 -18.22 13.07 11.98
C ALA A 56 -17.27 13.82 11.02
N GLU A 57 -16.25 14.50 11.55
CA GLU A 57 -15.40 15.43 10.79
C GLU A 57 -14.24 14.72 10.09
N HIS A 58 -13.54 13.81 10.79
CA HIS A 58 -12.37 13.16 10.22
C HIS A 58 -12.76 12.05 9.24
N SER A 59 -11.99 11.95 8.17
CA SER A 59 -12.15 10.89 7.17
C SER A 59 -11.81 9.52 7.75
N VAL A 60 -12.47 8.48 7.22
CA VAL A 60 -12.21 7.07 7.56
C VAL A 60 -11.69 6.34 6.34
N THR A 61 -10.73 5.46 6.54
CA THR A 61 -10.19 4.52 5.55
C THR A 61 -10.06 3.11 6.11
N CYS A 62 -9.67 2.17 5.23
CA CYS A 62 -9.31 0.80 5.57
C CYS A 62 -8.09 0.41 4.75
N GLY A 63 -6.94 0.20 5.39
CA GLY A 63 -5.64 -0.04 4.75
C GLY A 63 -5.58 -1.41 4.08
N LEU A 64 -6.08 -1.54 2.84
CA LEU A 64 -6.05 -2.79 2.09
C LEU A 64 -4.72 -3.00 1.38
N HIS A 65 -4.24 -4.24 1.47
CA HIS A 65 -3.09 -4.75 0.73
C HIS A 65 -3.50 -5.19 -0.70
N VAL A 66 -2.53 -5.33 -1.57
CA VAL A 66 -2.70 -5.83 -2.95
C VAL A 66 -3.34 -7.22 -3.04
N ASP A 67 -3.39 -7.98 -1.94
CA ASP A 67 -4.08 -9.29 -1.91
C ASP A 67 -5.57 -9.16 -2.26
N SER A 68 -6.23 -8.07 -1.85
CA SER A 68 -7.62 -7.76 -2.24
C SER A 68 -7.79 -7.43 -3.74
N ILE A 69 -6.69 -7.13 -4.46
CA ILE A 69 -6.66 -6.98 -5.91
C ILE A 69 -6.56 -8.36 -6.60
N PHE A 70 -5.76 -9.28 -6.06
CA PHE A 70 -5.46 -10.56 -6.73
C PHE A 70 -6.34 -11.73 -6.29
N ARG A 71 -7.12 -11.56 -5.22
CA ARG A 71 -7.99 -12.61 -4.66
C ARG A 71 -9.35 -12.06 -4.26
N ASP A 72 -10.34 -12.94 -4.30
CA ASP A 72 -11.62 -12.72 -3.61
C ASP A 72 -11.49 -13.23 -2.17
N ASN A 73 -10.89 -12.42 -1.31
CA ASN A 73 -10.70 -12.70 0.12
C ASN A 73 -11.87 -12.22 0.99
N GLY A 74 -12.96 -11.74 0.35
CA GLY A 74 -14.14 -11.22 1.02
C GLY A 74 -14.03 -9.73 1.42
N LEU A 75 -12.89 -9.08 1.18
CA LEU A 75 -12.69 -7.64 1.33
C LEU A 75 -12.47 -7.01 -0.07
N ARG A 76 -13.50 -7.07 -0.91
CA ARG A 76 -13.45 -6.57 -2.28
C ARG A 76 -13.33 -5.06 -2.32
N ILE A 77 -12.49 -4.53 -3.20
CA ILE A 77 -12.18 -3.09 -3.33
C ILE A 77 -13.43 -2.22 -3.42
N HIS A 78 -14.35 -2.54 -4.32
CA HIS A 78 -15.55 -1.73 -4.52
C HIS A 78 -16.51 -1.79 -3.33
N ASP A 79 -16.59 -2.94 -2.62
CA ASP A 79 -17.43 -3.12 -1.43
C ASP A 79 -16.88 -2.35 -0.22
N VAL A 80 -15.57 -2.50 0.04
CA VAL A 80 -14.91 -1.86 1.18
C VAL A 80 -14.91 -0.34 1.01
N PHE A 81 -14.50 0.15 -0.16
CA PHE A 81 -14.37 1.58 -0.39
C PHE A 81 -15.69 2.29 -0.71
N ALA A 82 -16.80 1.55 -0.86
CA ALA A 82 -18.12 2.14 -0.80
C ALA A 82 -18.48 2.66 0.61
N GLU A 83 -17.93 2.06 1.66
CA GLU A 83 -18.30 2.29 3.05
C GLU A 83 -17.33 3.21 3.82
N VAL A 84 -16.25 3.69 3.18
CA VAL A 84 -15.27 4.62 3.76
C VAL A 84 -15.10 5.87 2.89
N ASP A 85 -14.46 6.90 3.43
CA ASP A 85 -14.29 8.18 2.73
C ASP A 85 -13.15 8.13 1.69
N ILE A 86 -12.00 7.56 2.06
CA ILE A 86 -10.78 7.58 1.26
C ILE A 86 -10.37 6.15 0.91
N PRO A 87 -10.37 5.78 -0.39
CA PRO A 87 -9.75 4.54 -0.83
C PRO A 87 -8.24 4.61 -0.67
N VAL A 88 -7.64 3.51 -0.24
CA VAL A 88 -6.19 3.36 -0.11
C VAL A 88 -5.73 2.05 -0.73
N MET A 89 -4.43 1.95 -1.03
CA MET A 89 -3.83 0.73 -1.50
C MET A 89 -2.40 0.62 -0.99
N HIS A 90 -1.99 -0.61 -0.67
CA HIS A 90 -0.62 -0.99 -0.38
C HIS A 90 -0.10 -1.92 -1.46
N GLY A 91 1.14 -1.73 -1.91
CA GLY A 91 1.72 -2.63 -2.89
C GLY A 91 3.19 -2.42 -3.19
N TYR A 92 3.86 -3.54 -3.45
CA TYR A 92 5.29 -3.61 -3.69
C TYR A 92 5.57 -4.52 -4.89
N PRO A 93 6.20 -4.02 -5.97
CA PRO A 93 6.46 -4.82 -7.16
C PRO A 93 7.38 -6.01 -6.88
N MET A 94 8.27 -5.89 -5.92
CA MET A 94 9.24 -6.94 -5.55
C MET A 94 8.63 -8.23 -4.98
N TYR A 95 7.33 -8.22 -4.64
CA TYR A 95 6.57 -9.39 -4.16
C TYR A 95 5.69 -10.02 -5.25
N ILE A 96 5.76 -9.52 -6.48
CA ILE A 96 4.85 -9.91 -7.56
C ILE A 96 5.58 -10.79 -8.59
N ASP A 97 5.35 -12.08 -8.54
CA ASP A 97 6.08 -13.09 -9.33
C ASP A 97 5.92 -12.96 -10.85
N TRP A 98 4.84 -12.35 -11.34
CA TRP A 98 4.59 -12.19 -12.77
C TRP A 98 5.16 -10.89 -13.37
N LEU A 99 5.76 -10.03 -12.55
CA LEU A 99 6.52 -8.87 -13.03
C LEU A 99 7.94 -9.30 -13.41
N ASP A 100 8.42 -8.77 -14.53
CA ASP A 100 9.78 -9.02 -15.00
C ASP A 100 10.84 -8.24 -14.20
N ASP A 101 10.44 -7.11 -13.61
CA ASP A 101 11.31 -6.22 -12.83
C ASP A 101 10.78 -6.06 -11.40
N PRO A 102 11.57 -6.42 -10.38
CA PRO A 102 11.19 -6.21 -8.98
C PRO A 102 11.09 -4.72 -8.57
N LEU A 103 11.55 -3.80 -9.40
CA LEU A 103 11.37 -2.35 -9.27
C LEU A 103 10.53 -1.78 -10.42
N ASP A 104 9.52 -2.51 -10.89
CA ASP A 104 8.64 -2.06 -11.96
C ASP A 104 7.95 -0.74 -11.59
N VAL A 105 8.26 0.31 -12.33
CA VAL A 105 7.83 1.70 -12.07
C VAL A 105 6.37 1.98 -12.42
N ASP A 106 5.73 1.11 -13.18
CA ASP A 106 4.32 1.24 -13.57
C ASP A 106 3.38 0.49 -12.63
N PHE A 107 3.87 -0.47 -11.84
CA PHE A 107 3.03 -1.34 -11.03
C PHE A 107 2.26 -0.59 -9.92
N VAL A 108 2.94 0.21 -9.12
CA VAL A 108 2.30 0.99 -8.03
C VAL A 108 1.31 2.03 -8.58
N PRO A 109 1.63 2.82 -9.62
CA PRO A 109 0.65 3.66 -10.31
C PRO A 109 -0.54 2.87 -10.88
N TYR A 110 -0.31 1.69 -11.43
CA TYR A 110 -1.37 0.81 -11.91
C TYR A 110 -2.30 0.38 -10.78
N LEU A 111 -1.78 -0.04 -9.62
CA LEU A 111 -2.61 -0.41 -8.45
C LEU A 111 -3.51 0.74 -8.02
N CYS A 112 -2.97 1.96 -7.98
CA CYS A 112 -3.72 3.17 -7.67
C CYS A 112 -4.83 3.42 -8.69
N ALA A 113 -4.52 3.33 -10.00
CA ALA A 113 -5.49 3.50 -11.09
C ALA A 113 -6.56 2.41 -11.07
N LEU A 114 -6.20 1.14 -10.82
CA LEU A 114 -7.13 0.02 -10.74
C LEU A 114 -8.07 0.14 -9.54
N THR A 115 -7.55 0.49 -8.36
CA THR A 115 -8.36 0.73 -7.17
C THR A 115 -9.37 1.84 -7.43
N THR A 116 -8.92 2.97 -8.01
CA THR A 116 -9.80 4.08 -8.42
C THR A 116 -10.88 3.62 -9.40
N ALA A 117 -10.50 2.81 -10.40
CA ALA A 117 -11.45 2.32 -11.41
C ALA A 117 -12.48 1.34 -10.82
N LEU A 118 -12.08 0.50 -9.85
CA LEU A 118 -12.98 -0.45 -9.19
C LEU A 118 -13.97 0.22 -8.24
N CYS A 119 -13.56 1.26 -7.51
CA CYS A 119 -14.41 1.88 -6.49
C CYS A 119 -15.00 3.25 -6.90
N GLY A 120 -14.55 3.84 -8.00
CA GLY A 120 -15.03 5.13 -8.49
C GLY A 120 -14.57 6.35 -7.70
N LYS A 121 -13.61 6.22 -6.79
CA LYS A 121 -13.05 7.29 -5.96
C LYS A 121 -11.54 7.40 -6.14
N PRO A 122 -10.95 8.62 -6.17
CA PRO A 122 -9.49 8.79 -6.22
C PRO A 122 -8.80 8.13 -5.03
N THR A 123 -7.70 7.43 -5.28
CA THR A 123 -7.01 6.58 -4.30
C THR A 123 -5.79 7.26 -3.71
N LEU A 124 -5.57 7.12 -2.41
CA LEU A 124 -4.32 7.40 -1.72
C LEU A 124 -3.43 6.15 -1.81
N MET A 125 -2.22 6.28 -2.33
CA MET A 125 -1.21 5.23 -2.22
C MET A 125 -0.62 5.26 -0.81
N GLU A 126 -1.27 4.56 0.12
CA GLU A 126 -1.01 4.66 1.55
C GLU A 126 0.30 3.96 1.94
N GLU A 127 0.72 2.95 1.14
CA GLU A 127 1.96 2.24 1.43
C GLU A 127 2.61 1.68 0.16
N PHE A 128 3.85 2.10 -0.08
CA PHE A 128 4.73 1.54 -1.10
C PHE A 128 6.19 1.82 -0.74
N GLY A 129 7.13 1.17 -1.40
CA GLY A 129 8.55 1.36 -1.13
C GLY A 129 9.39 0.19 -1.59
N GLY A 130 10.44 -0.09 -0.83
CA GLY A 130 11.32 -1.23 -1.07
C GLY A 130 12.40 -1.37 -0.02
N CYS A 131 12.90 -2.59 0.14
CA CYS A 131 14.01 -2.89 1.02
C CYS A 131 15.35 -2.72 0.29
N THR A 132 16.33 -2.14 0.99
CA THR A 132 17.66 -1.90 0.42
C THR A 132 18.69 -2.92 0.89
N ASN A 133 19.68 -3.18 0.05
CA ASN A 133 20.92 -3.86 0.44
C ASN A 133 21.79 -2.92 1.32
N SER A 134 22.89 -3.43 1.82
CA SER A 134 23.88 -2.65 2.59
C SER A 134 24.39 -1.46 1.75
N PRO A 135 24.77 -0.34 2.39
CA PRO A 135 25.29 0.82 1.67
C PRO A 135 26.46 0.48 0.75
N GLY A 136 26.38 0.88 -0.51
CA GLY A 136 27.38 0.63 -1.53
C GLY A 136 27.35 -0.75 -2.16
N GLU A 137 26.48 -1.66 -1.71
CA GLU A 137 26.33 -2.97 -2.32
C GLU A 137 25.30 -2.91 -3.48
N PRO A 138 25.54 -3.68 -4.56
CA PRO A 138 24.59 -3.73 -5.68
C PRO A 138 23.28 -4.40 -5.30
N SER A 139 22.26 -4.23 -6.10
CA SER A 139 21.02 -4.99 -5.97
C SER A 139 21.28 -6.49 -6.06
N ALA A 140 20.67 -7.27 -5.18
CA ALA A 140 20.86 -8.71 -5.09
C ALA A 140 19.61 -9.41 -4.55
N TYR A 141 19.51 -10.71 -4.77
CA TYR A 141 18.55 -11.54 -4.05
C TYR A 141 19.21 -12.10 -2.79
N TRP A 142 18.58 -11.86 -1.64
CA TRP A 142 18.92 -12.51 -0.40
C TRP A 142 18.13 -13.81 -0.27
N GLU A 143 18.79 -14.85 0.24
CA GLU A 143 18.20 -16.16 0.49
C GLU A 143 18.45 -16.56 1.95
N TRP A 144 17.40 -16.99 2.63
CA TRP A 144 17.49 -17.44 4.03
C TRP A 144 16.37 -18.45 4.33
N SER A 145 16.33 -18.98 5.55
CA SER A 145 15.23 -19.80 6.04
C SER A 145 14.44 -19.02 7.09
N ALA A 146 13.12 -18.96 6.94
CA ALA A 146 12.21 -18.33 7.88
C ALA A 146 10.93 -19.14 8.02
N TYR A 147 10.41 -19.27 9.23
CA TYR A 147 9.19 -20.04 9.51
C TYR A 147 9.23 -21.49 8.99
N GLY A 148 10.43 -22.08 8.95
CA GLY A 148 10.65 -23.44 8.44
C GLY A 148 10.70 -23.58 6.91
N GLU A 149 10.60 -22.48 6.16
CA GLU A 149 10.59 -22.48 4.71
C GLU A 149 11.74 -21.63 4.13
N PRO A 150 12.29 -22.00 2.94
CA PRO A 150 13.22 -21.14 2.23
C PRO A 150 12.53 -19.83 1.80
N ARG A 151 13.25 -18.75 1.95
CA ARG A 151 12.82 -17.40 1.54
C ARG A 151 13.82 -16.82 0.56
N ARG A 152 13.33 -16.05 -0.39
CA ARG A 152 14.11 -15.29 -1.35
C ARG A 152 13.49 -13.92 -1.53
N GLN A 153 14.28 -12.87 -1.37
CA GLN A 153 13.80 -11.49 -1.48
C GLN A 153 14.79 -10.64 -2.26
N PHE A 154 14.29 -9.83 -3.18
CA PHE A 154 15.08 -8.81 -3.85
C PHE A 154 15.39 -7.67 -2.89
N MET A 155 16.67 -7.34 -2.77
CA MET A 155 17.20 -6.19 -2.03
C MET A 155 17.77 -5.23 -3.04
N ALA A 156 17.18 -4.04 -3.16
CA ALA A 156 17.66 -3.03 -4.10
C ALA A 156 18.97 -2.40 -3.60
N SER A 157 19.87 -2.00 -4.50
CA SER A 157 20.86 -1.00 -4.10
C SER A 157 20.12 0.30 -3.70
N GLU A 158 20.72 1.10 -2.85
CA GLU A 158 20.09 2.35 -2.41
C GLU A 158 19.84 3.32 -3.59
N GLU A 159 20.74 3.31 -4.58
CA GLU A 159 20.62 4.10 -5.81
C GLU A 159 19.48 3.59 -6.70
N ALA A 160 19.38 2.27 -6.90
CA ALA A 160 18.28 1.69 -7.68
C ALA A 160 16.92 1.99 -7.06
N LEU A 161 16.80 1.95 -5.73
CA LEU A 161 15.58 2.35 -5.05
C LEU A 161 15.29 3.85 -5.19
N ALA A 162 16.31 4.69 -5.16
CA ALA A 162 16.16 6.14 -5.39
C ALA A 162 15.67 6.44 -6.81
N ASP A 163 16.21 5.76 -7.82
CA ASP A 163 15.76 5.88 -9.21
C ASP A 163 14.30 5.42 -9.36
N TYR A 164 13.94 4.29 -8.72
CA TYR A 164 12.57 3.80 -8.68
C TYR A 164 11.60 4.82 -8.08
N ILE A 165 11.89 5.37 -6.90
CA ILE A 165 11.04 6.38 -6.23
C ILE A 165 10.93 7.64 -7.09
N THR A 166 12.04 8.09 -7.70
CA THR A 166 12.04 9.24 -8.63
C THR A 166 11.10 9.02 -9.81
N ALA A 167 11.03 7.80 -10.33
CA ALA A 167 10.19 7.46 -11.47
C ALA A 167 8.72 7.23 -11.11
N VAL A 168 8.42 6.66 -9.93
CA VAL A 168 7.06 6.29 -9.51
C VAL A 168 6.24 7.52 -9.08
N LEU A 169 6.83 8.46 -8.34
CA LEU A 169 6.09 9.59 -7.78
C LEU A 169 5.39 10.47 -8.83
N PRO A 170 6.02 10.86 -9.96
CA PRO A 170 5.31 11.57 -11.02
C PRO A 170 4.17 10.76 -11.65
N ARG A 171 4.37 9.44 -11.81
CA ARG A 171 3.34 8.54 -12.37
C ARG A 171 2.13 8.40 -11.46
N LEU A 172 2.30 8.47 -10.14
CA LEU A 172 1.18 8.53 -9.20
C LEU A 172 0.35 9.80 -9.40
N VAL A 173 0.97 10.94 -9.71
CA VAL A 173 0.24 12.17 -10.08
C VAL A 173 -0.53 11.96 -11.39
N GLU A 174 0.07 11.31 -12.40
CA GLU A 174 -0.56 11.04 -13.69
C GLU A 174 -1.83 10.17 -13.56
N VAL A 175 -1.88 9.25 -12.62
CA VAL A 175 -3.06 8.41 -12.35
C VAL A 175 -4.05 9.05 -11.39
N GLY A 176 -3.81 10.27 -10.93
CA GLY A 176 -4.71 11.01 -10.06
C GLY A 176 -4.71 10.55 -8.60
N ALA A 177 -3.59 10.02 -8.11
CA ALA A 177 -3.45 9.68 -6.70
C ALA A 177 -3.65 10.92 -5.81
N THR A 178 -4.36 10.75 -4.69
CA THR A 178 -4.59 11.84 -3.73
C THR A 178 -3.40 12.10 -2.81
N GLY A 179 -2.44 11.20 -2.80
CA GLY A 179 -1.19 11.27 -2.05
C GLY A 179 -0.41 9.99 -2.14
N ALA A 180 0.78 9.97 -1.52
CA ALA A 180 1.65 8.81 -1.48
C ALA A 180 2.45 8.80 -0.17
N LEU A 181 2.49 7.65 0.51
CA LEU A 181 3.26 7.43 1.73
C LEU A 181 4.24 6.29 1.51
N LEU A 182 5.51 6.51 1.83
CA LEU A 182 6.52 5.47 1.72
C LEU A 182 6.60 4.64 3.00
N TRP A 183 6.67 3.34 2.86
CA TRP A 183 7.07 2.43 3.92
C TRP A 183 8.59 2.23 3.86
N CYS A 184 9.38 2.62 4.92
CA CYS A 184 8.89 3.30 6.12
C CYS A 184 9.86 4.43 6.54
N PHE A 185 9.65 5.06 7.68
CA PHE A 185 10.46 6.20 8.11
C PHE A 185 11.93 5.80 8.40
N ALA A 186 12.17 4.73 9.15
CA ALA A 186 13.52 4.34 9.57
C ALA A 186 13.72 2.83 9.50
N ASP A 187 14.95 2.42 9.20
CA ASP A 187 15.38 1.02 9.37
C ASP A 187 15.28 0.61 10.84
N TYR A 188 15.00 -0.67 11.06
CA TYR A 188 15.00 -1.21 12.41
C TYR A 188 16.43 -1.24 13.00
N VAL A 189 16.56 -0.71 14.21
CA VAL A 189 17.83 -0.72 14.95
C VAL A 189 18.28 -2.15 15.25
N PRO A 190 19.60 -2.44 15.25
CA PRO A 190 20.12 -3.81 15.44
C PRO A 190 19.62 -4.52 16.69
N GLU A 191 19.28 -3.79 17.75
CA GLU A 191 18.74 -4.32 19.00
C GLU A 191 17.37 -4.98 18.84
N LEU A 192 16.68 -4.72 17.73
CA LEU A 192 15.39 -5.32 17.39
C LEU A 192 15.50 -6.50 16.41
N TRP A 193 16.69 -6.77 15.86
CA TRP A 193 16.84 -7.78 14.81
C TRP A 193 16.57 -9.22 15.27
N ASP A 194 16.73 -9.49 16.57
CA ASP A 194 16.41 -10.78 17.20
C ASP A 194 14.97 -10.83 17.75
N ARG A 195 14.12 -9.87 17.35
CA ARG A 195 12.71 -9.79 17.76
C ARG A 195 11.79 -9.96 16.56
N PRO A 196 10.56 -10.49 16.76
CA PRO A 196 9.55 -10.49 15.71
C PRO A 196 9.21 -9.05 15.25
N PRO A 197 9.01 -8.83 13.96
CA PRO A 197 9.13 -9.78 12.84
C PRO A 197 10.56 -9.92 12.30
N CYS A 198 11.49 -9.05 12.72
CA CYS A 198 12.82 -8.88 12.11
C CYS A 198 13.70 -10.13 12.19
N GLU A 199 13.51 -11.01 13.19
CA GLU A 199 14.27 -12.25 13.34
C GLU A 199 14.05 -13.23 12.18
N GLN A 200 12.84 -13.25 11.62
CA GLN A 200 12.42 -14.13 10.53
C GLN A 200 12.35 -13.39 9.18
N SER A 201 11.77 -12.19 9.18
CA SER A 201 11.64 -11.36 7.99
C SER A 201 12.80 -10.36 7.91
N ILE A 202 14.00 -10.86 7.63
CA ILE A 202 15.24 -10.06 7.73
C ILE A 202 15.28 -8.87 6.77
N HIS A 203 14.58 -8.92 5.65
CA HIS A 203 14.46 -7.82 4.69
C HIS A 203 13.67 -6.63 5.24
N GLU A 204 12.73 -6.86 6.16
CA GLU A 204 11.96 -5.82 6.82
C GLU A 204 12.83 -4.81 7.59
N ARG A 205 14.03 -5.22 7.96
CA ARG A 205 14.99 -4.36 8.66
C ARG A 205 15.40 -3.12 7.88
N PHE A 206 15.20 -3.09 6.55
CA PHE A 206 15.88 -2.17 5.63
C PHE A 206 14.95 -1.37 4.70
N PHE A 207 13.70 -1.15 5.07
CA PHE A 207 12.74 -0.34 4.31
C PHE A 207 12.83 1.17 4.59
N GLY A 208 13.62 1.58 5.59
CA GLY A 208 13.65 2.95 6.09
C GLY A 208 14.18 3.98 5.10
N LEU A 209 13.64 5.19 5.22
CA LEU A 209 14.21 6.41 4.61
C LEU A 209 15.51 6.84 5.31
N VAL A 210 15.62 6.46 6.60
CA VAL A 210 16.74 6.83 7.47
C VAL A 210 17.34 5.56 8.07
N ARG A 211 18.67 5.48 8.12
CA ARG A 211 19.38 4.35 8.76
C ARG A 211 19.36 4.47 10.29
N PRO A 212 19.68 3.41 11.03
CA PRO A 212 19.68 3.42 12.49
C PRO A 212 20.59 4.48 13.12
N ASP A 213 21.64 4.91 12.42
CA ASP A 213 22.57 5.95 12.84
C ASP A 213 22.07 7.38 12.55
N GLY A 214 20.87 7.53 11.97
CA GLY A 214 20.28 8.80 11.59
C GLY A 214 20.69 9.31 10.22
N THR A 215 21.54 8.60 9.48
CA THR A 215 21.92 9.02 8.12
C THR A 215 20.78 8.78 7.13
N VAL A 216 20.60 9.72 6.21
CA VAL A 216 19.51 9.71 5.22
C VAL A 216 19.91 8.88 4.01
N LYS A 217 19.00 8.00 3.55
CA LYS A 217 19.21 7.19 2.34
C LYS A 217 18.88 7.97 1.06
N PRO A 218 19.47 7.61 -0.11
CA PRO A 218 19.24 8.28 -1.38
C PRO A 218 17.76 8.42 -1.79
N HIS A 219 16.94 7.40 -1.56
CA HIS A 219 15.52 7.46 -1.92
C HIS A 219 14.69 8.42 -1.03
N ALA A 220 15.15 8.74 0.18
CA ALA A 220 14.57 9.81 0.97
C ALA A 220 14.85 11.19 0.35
N LEU A 221 16.03 11.39 -0.24
CA LEU A 221 16.35 12.60 -0.99
C LEU A 221 15.51 12.71 -2.26
N ALA A 222 15.24 11.60 -2.95
CA ALA A 222 14.33 11.54 -4.09
C ALA A 222 12.90 11.98 -3.68
N LEU A 223 12.38 11.45 -2.57
CA LEU A 223 11.09 11.87 -2.01
C LEU A 223 11.08 13.36 -1.66
N GLN A 224 12.12 13.86 -1.00
CA GLN A 224 12.26 15.28 -0.65
C GLN A 224 12.30 16.17 -1.90
N ALA A 225 13.06 15.77 -2.92
CA ALA A 225 13.13 16.50 -4.19
C ALA A 225 11.75 16.60 -4.85
N PHE A 226 11.00 15.51 -4.89
CA PHE A 226 9.63 15.52 -5.41
C PHE A 226 8.70 16.39 -4.57
N ALA A 227 8.72 16.27 -3.24
CA ALA A 227 7.90 17.07 -2.33
C ALA A 227 8.17 18.59 -2.47
N ASN A 228 9.42 18.98 -2.74
CA ASN A 228 9.81 20.36 -2.98
C ASN A 228 9.20 20.95 -4.27
N THR A 229 8.75 20.13 -5.22
CA THR A 229 7.98 20.58 -6.39
C THR A 229 6.56 21.01 -6.03
N ARG A 230 6.09 20.69 -4.80
CA ARG A 230 4.74 20.95 -4.29
C ARG A 230 3.65 20.45 -5.23
N PRO A 231 3.64 19.14 -5.57
CA PRO A 231 2.65 18.59 -6.46
C PRO A 231 1.25 18.79 -5.89
N THR A 232 0.29 19.05 -6.75
CA THR A 232 -1.12 19.18 -6.37
C THR A 232 -1.91 17.98 -6.87
N VAL A 233 -2.92 17.59 -6.12
CA VAL A 233 -3.88 16.59 -6.58
C VAL A 233 -4.64 17.13 -7.79
N GLN A 234 -4.71 16.34 -8.85
CA GLN A 234 -5.36 16.72 -10.11
C GLN A 234 -6.04 15.51 -10.76
N PRO A 235 -7.01 15.73 -11.65
CA PRO A 235 -7.61 14.64 -12.40
C PRO A 235 -6.58 13.80 -13.13
N ALA A 236 -6.80 12.49 -13.18
CA ALA A 236 -5.90 11.56 -13.85
C ALA A 236 -5.73 11.92 -15.33
N THR A 237 -4.49 12.04 -15.77
CA THR A 237 -4.12 12.15 -17.19
C THR A 237 -3.88 10.78 -17.83
N ARG A 238 -3.65 9.77 -17.00
CA ARG A 238 -3.49 8.35 -17.38
C ARG A 238 -4.48 7.47 -16.59
N PRO A 239 -5.81 7.63 -16.78
CA PRO A 239 -6.81 6.82 -16.09
C PRO A 239 -6.81 5.38 -16.61
N LEU A 240 -7.19 4.43 -15.76
CA LEU A 240 -7.54 3.08 -16.18
C LEU A 240 -9.07 2.99 -16.35
N THR A 241 -9.51 2.53 -17.52
CA THR A 241 -10.92 2.25 -17.79
C THR A 241 -11.16 0.75 -17.71
N LEU A 242 -12.15 0.32 -16.92
CA LEU A 242 -12.56 -1.07 -16.88
C LEU A 242 -13.51 -1.37 -18.04
N ASP A 243 -13.31 -2.50 -18.70
CA ASP A 243 -14.17 -3.10 -19.71
C ASP A 243 -15.12 -4.15 -19.13
N ILE A 244 -15.06 -4.37 -17.82
CA ILE A 244 -15.86 -5.31 -17.04
C ILE A 244 -16.38 -4.63 -15.77
N SER A 245 -17.47 -5.17 -15.19
CA SER A 245 -17.94 -4.67 -13.89
C SER A 245 -17.03 -5.09 -12.74
N PRO A 246 -17.07 -4.40 -11.58
CA PRO A 246 -16.35 -4.85 -10.39
C PRO A 246 -16.73 -6.26 -9.94
N GLU A 247 -17.98 -6.67 -10.09
CA GLU A 247 -18.43 -8.02 -9.76
C GLU A 247 -17.84 -9.07 -10.73
N GLU A 248 -17.75 -8.74 -12.00
CA GLU A 248 -17.10 -9.60 -13.01
C GLU A 248 -15.60 -9.71 -12.76
N TYR A 249 -14.95 -8.61 -12.36
CA TYR A 249 -13.54 -8.61 -11.98
C TYR A 249 -13.24 -9.69 -10.93
N TYR A 250 -14.08 -9.83 -9.91
CA TYR A 250 -13.86 -10.78 -8.82
C TYR A 250 -14.20 -12.24 -9.15
N ARG A 251 -14.56 -12.57 -10.40
CA ARG A 251 -14.64 -13.98 -10.87
C ARG A 251 -13.27 -14.58 -11.18
N ASP A 252 -12.31 -13.74 -11.61
CA ASP A 252 -10.91 -14.12 -11.85
C ASP A 252 -10.01 -12.90 -11.57
N PRO A 253 -9.86 -12.48 -10.30
CA PRO A 253 -9.18 -11.24 -9.99
C PRO A 253 -7.71 -11.24 -10.41
N ALA A 254 -6.97 -12.34 -10.25
CA ALA A 254 -5.57 -12.44 -10.68
C ALA A 254 -5.42 -12.33 -12.21
N GLY A 255 -6.26 -13.05 -12.97
CA GLY A 255 -6.24 -13.00 -14.43
C GLY A 255 -6.62 -11.61 -14.97
N HIS A 256 -7.67 -11.01 -14.39
CA HIS A 256 -8.07 -9.66 -14.76
C HIS A 256 -7.02 -8.60 -14.40
N ALA A 257 -6.41 -8.69 -13.21
CA ALA A 257 -5.36 -7.78 -12.81
C ALA A 257 -4.16 -7.83 -13.77
N ALA A 258 -3.66 -9.02 -14.09
CA ALA A 258 -2.53 -9.18 -15.02
C ALA A 258 -2.88 -8.69 -16.44
N ARG A 259 -4.11 -8.93 -16.91
CA ARG A 259 -4.60 -8.43 -18.21
C ARG A 259 -4.68 -6.91 -18.22
N LEU A 260 -5.32 -6.32 -17.22
CA LEU A 260 -5.49 -4.87 -17.12
C LEU A 260 -4.16 -4.13 -16.93
N TYR A 261 -3.17 -4.78 -16.28
CA TYR A 261 -1.82 -4.24 -16.20
C TYR A 261 -1.17 -4.10 -17.58
N ARG A 262 -1.30 -5.12 -18.45
CA ARG A 262 -0.80 -5.02 -19.84
C ARG A 262 -1.47 -3.88 -20.61
N VAL A 263 -2.79 -3.75 -20.48
CA VAL A 263 -3.55 -2.63 -21.08
C VAL A 263 -3.05 -1.28 -20.54
N PHE A 264 -2.84 -1.16 -19.23
CA PHE A 264 -2.31 0.05 -18.61
C PHE A 264 -0.93 0.44 -19.15
N ARG A 265 -0.08 -0.54 -19.45
CA ARG A 265 1.23 -0.33 -20.11
C ARG A 265 1.15 -0.08 -21.61
N GLY A 266 -0.03 -0.07 -22.22
CA GLY A 266 -0.19 0.06 -23.67
C GLY A 266 0.25 -1.19 -24.45
N GLN A 267 0.27 -2.35 -23.81
CA GLN A 267 0.54 -3.65 -24.41
C GLN A 267 -0.79 -4.33 -24.75
N SER A 268 -1.05 -4.56 -26.04
CA SER A 268 -2.27 -5.26 -26.53
C SER A 268 -2.14 -6.78 -26.45
#